data_25d207329e9f1a9287a14300d63b7eeb
#
_entry.id   25d207329e9f1a9287a14300d63b7eeb
#
_cell.length_a   1.000
_cell.length_b   1.000
_cell.length_c   1.000
_cell.angle_alpha   90.00
_cell.angle_beta   90.00
_cell.angle_gamma   90.00
#
_symmetry.space_group_name_H-M   'P 1'
#
loop_
_entity.id
_entity.type
_entity.pdbx_description
1 polymer ?
#
loop_
_entity_poly.entity_id
_entity_poly.type
_entity_poly.pdbx_seq_one_letter_code
_entity_poly.pdbx_strand_id
1 'polypeptide(L)'
;LISSNILGIYDEVPGKFGDYNRDVCFGGKVEPDNSMVLSDKYIENSDLDYTVMRLAWLNDRDDTNYTVTQKGEEYVGVSVSRKSVADVVESIIEDPTKYSKESIGFADPATQGSDKPVY
;
A
#
# COMPACT_ATOMS: atom_id res chain seq x y z
N LEU A 1 -8.29 9.95 10.33
CA LEU A 1 -7.20 10.30 9.41
C LEU A 1 -6.97 9.16 8.41
N ILE A 2 -7.14 9.44 7.14
CA ILE A 2 -6.77 8.51 6.09
C ILE A 2 -5.48 9.03 5.46
N SER A 3 -4.42 8.22 5.54
CA SER A 3 -3.11 8.57 5.00
C SER A 3 -2.69 7.55 3.95
N SER A 4 -1.93 8.00 2.97
CA SER A 4 -1.37 7.13 1.96
C SER A 4 0.15 7.02 2.13
N ASN A 5 0.67 5.85 1.82
CA ASN A 5 2.08 5.59 1.73
C ASN A 5 2.31 4.63 0.56
N ILE A 6 3.46 4.07 0.42
CA ILE A 6 3.77 3.18 -0.70
C ILE A 6 4.04 1.77 -0.21
N LEU A 7 3.76 0.78 -1.07
CA LEU A 7 4.13 -0.60 -0.78
C LEU A 7 5.65 -0.69 -0.63
N GLY A 8 6.09 -1.61 0.22
CA GLY A 8 7.51 -1.88 0.41
C GLY A 8 8.20 -1.08 1.50
N ILE A 9 7.48 -0.22 2.23
CA ILE A 9 8.05 0.41 3.44
C ILE A 9 8.32 -0.61 4.54
N TYR A 10 7.65 -1.74 4.48
CA TYR A 10 7.98 -2.94 5.25
C TYR A 10 8.56 -3.98 4.31
N ASP A 11 9.21 -5.01 4.82
CA ASP A 11 9.74 -6.10 4.01
C ASP A 11 8.61 -7.08 3.66
N GLU A 12 7.76 -6.67 2.74
CA GLU A 12 6.52 -7.38 2.42
C GLU A 12 6.38 -7.75 0.93
N VAL A 13 7.30 -7.28 0.09
CA VAL A 13 7.23 -7.46 -1.37
C VAL A 13 8.36 -8.38 -1.82
N PRO A 14 8.05 -9.64 -2.17
CA PRO A 14 9.07 -10.61 -2.55
C PRO A 14 9.46 -10.52 -4.02
N GLY A 15 10.55 -11.22 -4.37
CA GLY A 15 10.95 -11.49 -5.74
C GLY A 15 11.44 -10.31 -6.53
N LYS A 16 11.37 -10.42 -7.85
CA LYS A 16 11.87 -9.42 -8.79
C LYS A 16 11.13 -8.09 -8.68
N PHE A 17 9.83 -8.14 -8.43
CA PHE A 17 9.06 -6.92 -8.25
C PHE A 17 9.49 -6.16 -6.98
N GLY A 18 9.79 -6.89 -5.92
CA GLY A 18 10.35 -6.29 -4.69
C GLY A 18 11.66 -5.56 -4.97
N ASP A 19 12.56 -6.17 -5.73
CA ASP A 19 13.82 -5.55 -6.14
C ASP A 19 13.59 -4.30 -6.99
N TYR A 20 12.69 -4.37 -7.97
CA TYR A 20 12.31 -3.25 -8.81
C TYR A 20 11.75 -2.10 -7.97
N ASN A 21 10.84 -2.41 -7.06
CA ASN A 21 10.20 -1.40 -6.21
C ASN A 21 11.21 -0.71 -5.29
N ARG A 22 12.13 -1.46 -4.70
CA ARG A 22 13.20 -0.89 -3.85
C ARG A 22 14.11 0.01 -4.65
N ASP A 23 14.50 -0.39 -5.87
CA ASP A 23 15.35 0.42 -6.74
C ASP A 23 14.71 1.75 -7.10
N VAL A 24 13.45 1.71 -7.56
CA VAL A 24 12.77 2.89 -8.06
C VAL A 24 12.33 3.83 -6.93
N CYS A 25 11.79 3.28 -5.85
CA CYS A 25 11.19 4.09 -4.78
C CYS A 25 12.18 4.45 -3.66
N PHE A 26 13.22 3.64 -3.42
CA PHE A 26 14.09 3.75 -2.26
C PHE A 26 15.59 3.75 -2.60
N GLY A 27 15.93 3.78 -3.88
CA GLY A 27 17.35 3.75 -4.28
C GLY A 27 18.05 2.44 -3.97
N GLY A 28 17.34 1.35 -3.85
CA GLY A 28 17.86 -0.01 -3.65
C GLY A 28 17.70 -0.57 -2.24
N LYS A 29 17.49 0.30 -1.24
CA LYS A 29 17.34 -0.14 0.15
C LYS A 29 16.40 0.78 0.92
N VAL A 30 15.53 0.19 1.73
CA VAL A 30 14.65 0.93 2.63
C VAL A 30 15.40 1.28 3.91
N GLU A 31 15.84 2.52 4.05
CA GLU A 31 16.54 2.98 5.24
C GLU A 31 15.56 3.34 6.36
N PRO A 32 15.94 3.11 7.64
CA PRO A 32 15.05 3.44 8.77
C PRO A 32 14.70 4.92 8.89
N ASP A 33 15.53 5.81 8.34
CA ASP A 33 15.32 7.26 8.35
C ASP A 33 14.72 7.79 7.04
N ASN A 34 14.29 6.90 6.15
CA ASN A 34 13.58 7.29 4.94
C ASN A 34 12.31 8.05 5.31
N SER A 35 12.02 9.15 4.61
CA SER A 35 10.88 10.01 4.94
C SER A 35 9.54 9.29 4.88
N MET A 36 9.36 8.34 3.99
CA MET A 36 8.12 7.53 3.89
C MET A 36 7.97 6.62 5.10
N VAL A 37 9.07 6.01 5.54
CA VAL A 37 9.09 5.15 6.74
C VAL A 37 8.81 5.97 8.00
N LEU A 38 9.45 7.13 8.13
CA LEU A 38 9.24 8.03 9.27
C LEU A 38 7.81 8.56 9.32
N SER A 39 7.23 8.93 8.18
CA SER A 39 5.85 9.40 8.09
C SER A 39 4.89 8.36 8.66
N ASP A 40 5.02 7.11 8.23
CA ASP A 40 4.19 6.01 8.74
C ASP A 40 4.39 5.83 10.26
N LYS A 41 5.62 5.85 10.71
CA LYS A 41 5.96 5.67 12.12
C LYS A 41 5.34 6.75 13.01
N TYR A 42 5.38 8.02 12.59
CA TYR A 42 4.77 9.11 13.33
C TYR A 42 3.25 8.96 13.43
N ILE A 43 2.61 8.53 12.35
CA ILE A 43 1.15 8.32 12.33
C ILE A 43 0.77 7.15 13.24
N GLU A 44 1.46 6.03 13.14
CA GLU A 44 1.16 4.84 13.97
C GLU A 44 1.41 5.08 15.46
N ASN A 45 2.32 5.98 15.82
CA ASN A 45 2.60 6.34 17.20
C ASN A 45 1.74 7.49 17.73
N SER A 46 0.84 8.03 16.92
CA SER A 46 -0.06 9.12 17.30
C SER A 46 -1.29 8.61 18.04
N ASP A 47 -2.05 9.53 18.65
CA ASP A 47 -3.35 9.24 19.28
C ASP A 47 -4.50 9.29 18.26
N LEU A 48 -4.20 9.52 16.99
CA LEU A 48 -5.21 9.65 15.95
C LEU A 48 -5.85 8.29 15.62
N ASP A 49 -7.12 8.33 15.24
CA ASP A 49 -7.77 7.21 14.60
C ASP A 49 -7.36 7.20 13.13
N TYR A 50 -6.31 6.44 12.83
CA TYR A 50 -5.68 6.46 11.51
C TYR A 50 -6.00 5.20 10.70
N THR A 51 -5.91 5.34 9.39
CA THR A 51 -5.76 4.23 8.45
C THR A 51 -4.63 4.61 7.49
N VAL A 52 -3.58 3.82 7.45
CA VAL A 52 -2.50 4.01 6.49
C VAL A 52 -2.70 3.04 5.33
N MET A 53 -2.75 3.58 4.12
CA MET A 53 -2.89 2.79 2.90
C MET A 53 -1.54 2.69 2.20
N ARG A 54 -0.97 1.49 2.17
CA ARG A 54 0.28 1.19 1.45
C ARG A 54 -0.07 0.83 0.02
N LEU A 55 0.00 1.82 -0.85
CA LEU A 55 -0.51 1.72 -2.23
C LEU A 55 0.41 0.92 -3.14
N ALA A 56 -0.17 0.01 -3.92
CA ALA A 56 0.46 -0.58 -5.09
C ALA A 56 0.63 0.49 -6.19
N TRP A 57 1.31 0.15 -7.26
CA TRP A 57 1.48 1.07 -8.40
C TRP A 57 0.12 1.36 -9.04
N LEU A 58 -0.20 2.64 -9.21
CA LEU A 58 -1.51 3.07 -9.66
C LEU A 58 -1.68 2.96 -11.16
N ASN A 59 -2.89 2.58 -11.60
CA ASN A 59 -3.30 2.64 -13.00
C ASN A 59 -4.70 3.23 -13.12
N ASP A 60 -5.15 3.42 -14.34
CA ASP A 60 -6.45 4.03 -14.65
C ASP A 60 -7.46 3.03 -15.18
N ARG A 61 -7.29 1.75 -14.90
CA ARG A 61 -8.26 0.72 -15.31
C ARG A 61 -9.61 0.97 -14.67
N ASP A 62 -10.66 0.61 -15.40
CA ASP A 62 -12.04 0.77 -14.93
C ASP A 62 -12.49 -0.48 -14.18
N ASP A 63 -11.88 -0.73 -13.03
CA ASP A 63 -12.23 -1.85 -12.16
C ASP A 63 -12.06 -1.49 -10.69
N THR A 64 -12.64 -2.32 -9.83
CA THR A 64 -12.51 -2.26 -8.38
C THR A 64 -12.03 -3.61 -7.83
N ASN A 65 -11.18 -4.30 -8.59
CA ASN A 65 -10.61 -5.59 -8.20
C ASN A 65 -9.39 -5.37 -7.30
N TYR A 66 -9.55 -5.64 -6.02
CA TYR A 66 -8.43 -5.53 -5.08
C TYR A 66 -8.59 -6.49 -3.90
N THR A 67 -7.46 -6.87 -3.32
CA THR A 67 -7.38 -7.65 -2.09
C THR A 67 -6.61 -6.85 -1.05
N VAL A 68 -7.06 -6.88 0.19
CA VAL A 68 -6.42 -6.18 1.30
C VAL A 68 -5.49 -7.15 2.03
N THR A 69 -4.27 -6.68 2.34
CA THR A 69 -3.32 -7.40 3.18
C THR A 69 -2.97 -6.57 4.41
N GLN A 70 -2.68 -7.24 5.51
CA GLN A 70 -2.29 -6.59 6.75
C GLN A 70 -0.77 -6.45 6.84
N LYS A 71 -0.31 -5.59 7.75
CA LYS A 71 1.10 -5.48 8.08
C LYS A 71 1.62 -6.83 8.58
N GLY A 72 2.73 -7.29 7.99
CA GLY A 72 3.31 -8.58 8.31
C GLY A 72 2.90 -9.71 7.38
N GLU A 73 1.87 -9.51 6.56
CA GLU A 73 1.50 -10.45 5.51
C GLU A 73 2.24 -10.14 4.21
N GLU A 74 2.49 -11.15 3.39
CA GLU A 74 3.07 -10.96 2.07
C GLU A 74 2.11 -10.16 1.19
N TYR A 75 2.64 -9.13 0.53
CA TYR A 75 1.87 -8.26 -0.34
C TYR A 75 1.46 -9.01 -1.62
N VAL A 76 0.19 -8.93 -1.98
CA VAL A 76 -0.38 -9.65 -3.14
C VAL A 76 -0.72 -8.65 -4.25
N GLY A 77 -0.07 -8.80 -5.41
CA GLY A 77 -0.25 -7.93 -6.55
C GLY A 77 0.81 -6.86 -6.66
N VAL A 78 0.85 -6.16 -7.77
CA VAL A 78 1.85 -5.12 -8.07
C VAL A 78 1.22 -3.78 -8.41
N SER A 79 -0.03 -3.78 -8.86
CA SER A 79 -0.75 -2.59 -9.30
C SER A 79 -2.18 -2.60 -8.80
N VAL A 80 -2.79 -1.43 -8.78
CA VAL A 80 -4.19 -1.25 -8.38
C VAL A 80 -4.75 -0.02 -9.10
N SER A 81 -6.01 -0.05 -9.47
CA SER A 81 -6.64 1.09 -10.11
C SER A 81 -6.90 2.23 -9.13
N ARG A 82 -6.84 3.47 -9.60
CA ARG A 82 -7.24 4.64 -8.80
C ARG A 82 -8.69 4.54 -8.36
N LYS A 83 -9.53 3.90 -9.18
CA LYS A 83 -10.93 3.62 -8.85
C LYS A 83 -11.05 2.72 -7.61
N SER A 84 -10.20 1.70 -7.50
CA SER A 84 -10.14 0.83 -6.32
C SER A 84 -9.72 1.60 -5.06
N VAL A 85 -8.75 2.51 -5.19
CA VAL A 85 -8.34 3.38 -4.07
C VAL A 85 -9.52 4.22 -3.60
N ALA A 86 -10.26 4.83 -4.52
CA ALA A 86 -11.44 5.62 -4.19
C ALA A 86 -12.52 4.77 -3.50
N ASP A 87 -12.70 3.53 -3.94
CA ASP A 87 -13.67 2.60 -3.35
C ASP A 87 -13.34 2.29 -1.90
N VAL A 88 -12.08 2.02 -1.58
CA VAL A 88 -11.62 1.79 -0.20
C VAL A 88 -11.82 3.02 0.66
N VAL A 89 -11.44 4.20 0.16
CA VAL A 89 -11.61 5.46 0.90
C VAL A 89 -13.08 5.71 1.19
N GLU A 90 -13.95 5.53 0.20
CA GLU A 90 -15.40 5.68 0.38
C GLU A 90 -15.94 4.73 1.46
N SER A 91 -15.50 3.47 1.45
CA SER A 91 -15.93 2.50 2.45
C SER A 91 -15.50 2.86 3.87
N ILE A 92 -14.35 3.49 4.03
CA ILE A 92 -13.87 3.98 5.35
C ILE A 92 -14.69 5.19 5.79
N ILE A 93 -15.04 6.09 4.88
CA ILE A 93 -15.87 7.25 5.20
C ILE A 93 -17.27 6.82 5.65
N GLU A 94 -17.85 5.82 4.99
CA GLU A 94 -19.16 5.26 5.34
C GLU A 94 -19.14 4.50 6.68
N ASP A 95 -18.04 3.85 7.00
CA ASP A 95 -17.84 3.13 8.26
C ASP A 95 -16.46 3.49 8.86
N PRO A 96 -16.40 4.52 9.71
CA PRO A 96 -15.13 4.97 10.31
C PRO A 96 -14.43 3.95 11.21
N THR A 97 -15.10 2.85 11.57
CA THR A 97 -14.47 1.77 12.35
C THR A 97 -13.69 0.81 11.47
N LYS A 98 -13.92 0.83 10.16
CA LYS A 98 -13.26 -0.05 9.20
C LYS A 98 -11.78 0.34 9.10
N TYR A 99 -10.89 -0.63 9.28
CA TYR A 99 -9.43 -0.44 9.26
C TYR A 99 -8.92 0.61 10.26
N SER A 100 -9.65 0.86 11.34
CA SER A 100 -9.25 1.78 12.39
C SER A 100 -7.93 1.34 13.02
N LYS A 101 -6.95 2.25 13.06
CA LYS A 101 -5.60 2.01 13.57
C LYS A 101 -4.88 0.86 12.87
N GLU A 102 -5.14 0.68 11.58
CA GLU A 102 -4.52 -0.36 10.77
C GLU A 102 -3.68 0.28 9.65
N SER A 103 -2.60 -0.41 9.29
CA SER A 103 -1.83 -0.15 8.08
C SER A 103 -2.13 -1.26 7.11
N ILE A 104 -2.79 -0.92 6.00
CA ILE A 104 -3.25 -1.91 5.02
C ILE A 104 -2.54 -1.74 3.69
N GLY A 105 -2.22 -2.89 3.07
CA GLY A 105 -1.80 -2.93 1.68
C GLY A 105 -2.96 -3.38 0.82
N PHE A 106 -3.04 -2.93 -0.42
CA PHE A 106 -4.02 -3.46 -1.35
C PHE A 106 -3.56 -3.32 -2.78
N ALA A 107 -3.85 -4.36 -3.55
CA ALA A 107 -3.49 -4.44 -4.95
C ALA A 107 -4.49 -5.35 -5.67
N ASP A 108 -4.52 -5.25 -7.00
CA ASP A 108 -5.27 -6.19 -7.82
C ASP A 108 -4.52 -7.54 -7.82
N PRO A 109 -5.11 -8.61 -7.27
CA PRO A 109 -4.45 -9.91 -7.20
C PRO A 109 -4.17 -10.51 -8.58
N ALA A 110 -4.89 -10.10 -9.62
CA ALA A 110 -4.63 -10.54 -10.98
C ALA A 110 -3.28 -10.04 -11.52
N THR A 111 -2.67 -9.03 -10.88
CA THR A 111 -1.36 -8.51 -11.28
C THR A 111 -0.20 -9.23 -10.59
N GLN A 112 -0.48 -10.17 -9.70
CA GLN A 112 0.54 -10.95 -9.00
C GLN A 112 1.40 -11.73 -10.01
N GLY A 113 2.70 -11.72 -9.78
CA GLY A 113 3.66 -12.41 -10.64
C GLY A 113 4.29 -11.53 -11.71
N SER A 114 3.83 -10.31 -11.87
CA SER A 114 4.48 -9.34 -12.75
C SER A 114 5.77 -8.82 -12.12
N ASP A 115 6.81 -8.62 -12.94
CA ASP A 115 8.10 -8.06 -12.48
C ASP A 115 8.08 -6.53 -12.47
N LYS A 116 7.08 -5.92 -13.06
CA LYS A 116 6.93 -4.46 -13.23
C LYS A 116 5.47 -4.06 -13.02
N PRO A 117 5.21 -2.75 -12.80
CA PRO A 117 3.83 -2.26 -12.71
C PRO A 117 2.98 -2.62 -13.94
N VAL A 118 1.70 -2.87 -13.71
CA VAL A 118 0.71 -3.22 -14.74
C VAL A 118 -0.25 -2.05 -14.91
N TYR A 119 -0.33 -1.54 -16.13
CA TYR A 119 -1.18 -0.39 -16.47
C TYR A 119 -2.40 -0.78 -17.28
#